data_a6005dece3ede705547e2b49c961335a
#
_entry.id   a6005dece3ede705547e2b49c961335a
#
_cell.length_a   1.000
_cell.length_b   1.000
_cell.length_c   1.000
_cell.angle_alpha   90.00
_cell.angle_beta   90.00
_cell.angle_gamma   90.00
#
_symmetry.space_group_name_H-M   'P 1'
#
loop_
_entity.id
_entity.type
_entity.pdbx_description
1 polymer ?
#
loop_
_entity_poly.entity_id
_entity_poly.type
_entity_poly.pdbx_seq_one_letter_code
_entity_poly.pdbx_strand_id
1 'polypeptide(L)'
;MKPTIENPKVFISYAWGSKEYQDKVLSFATSLQGDGIEVLFDKWDLKEGHDTYAYMERSVNDASVTGVIILLDPLYEEKANNRDGGVGTETQIISPEIYNNITQEKFLPVVFERKKDGAVPKPSYLQGLLHFDLTIDDTYNSEYQRLVKCLYGVDIHKKPELGKMPLWVTTESVIESEKILKLQDLRDETNAIIQKDKFLEFLELLKKRIIEHDDFDKDILEKYTKLQSYR
;
A
#
# COMPACT_ATOMS: atom_id res chain seq x y z
N MET A 1 -4.28 -4.00 17.29
CA MET A 1 -5.02 -3.92 16.01
C MET A 1 -5.76 -2.61 15.99
N LYS A 2 -5.59 -1.78 14.97
CA LYS A 2 -6.51 -0.65 14.77
C LYS A 2 -7.90 -1.24 14.47
N PRO A 3 -9.00 -0.68 15.00
CA PRO A 3 -10.34 -1.16 14.66
C PRO A 3 -10.59 -0.93 13.18
N THR A 4 -11.22 -1.89 12.52
CA THR A 4 -11.71 -1.73 11.15
C THR A 4 -12.76 -0.63 11.13
N ILE A 5 -12.65 0.30 10.20
CA ILE A 5 -13.61 1.39 10.03
C ILE A 5 -14.78 0.83 9.22
N GLU A 6 -15.98 0.77 9.80
CA GLU A 6 -17.16 0.20 9.10
C GLU A 6 -17.61 1.05 7.91
N ASN A 7 -17.56 2.38 8.06
CA ASN A 7 -17.95 3.33 7.03
C ASN A 7 -16.85 4.42 6.91
N PRO A 8 -15.80 4.18 6.13
CA PRO A 8 -14.79 5.21 5.91
C PRO A 8 -15.41 6.40 5.19
N LYS A 9 -15.08 7.61 5.66
CA LYS A 9 -15.49 8.87 5.03
C LYS A 9 -14.24 9.59 4.58
N VAL A 10 -14.16 9.94 3.31
CA VAL A 10 -12.97 10.56 2.73
C VAL A 10 -13.29 11.86 2.01
N PHE A 11 -12.34 12.78 2.04
CA PHE A 11 -12.36 13.98 1.22
C PHE A 11 -11.34 13.84 0.10
N ILE A 12 -11.70 14.24 -1.13
CA ILE A 12 -10.79 14.23 -2.29
C ILE A 12 -10.29 15.65 -2.56
N SER A 13 -8.97 15.83 -2.43
CA SER A 13 -8.25 17.05 -2.80
C SER A 13 -7.56 16.85 -4.14
N TYR A 14 -7.84 17.71 -5.12
CA TYR A 14 -7.27 17.63 -6.46
C TYR A 14 -7.20 18.99 -7.15
N ALA A 15 -6.37 19.11 -8.16
CA ALA A 15 -6.30 20.30 -9.00
C ALA A 15 -7.36 20.23 -10.11
N TRP A 16 -8.07 21.34 -10.35
CA TRP A 16 -8.99 21.44 -11.49
C TRP A 16 -8.17 21.59 -12.78
N GLY A 17 -7.89 20.47 -13.41
CA GLY A 17 -7.19 20.36 -14.67
C GLY A 17 -8.13 20.35 -15.87
N SER A 18 -7.73 19.62 -16.93
CA SER A 18 -8.56 19.43 -18.12
C SER A 18 -9.88 18.71 -17.80
N LYS A 19 -10.81 18.78 -18.74
CA LYS A 19 -12.10 18.06 -18.58
C LYS A 19 -11.87 16.56 -18.47
N GLU A 20 -10.98 16.00 -19.28
CA GLU A 20 -10.62 14.57 -19.26
C GLU A 20 -10.06 14.14 -17.90
N TYR A 21 -9.20 14.97 -17.31
CA TYR A 21 -8.68 14.74 -15.96
C TYR A 21 -9.81 14.75 -14.92
N GLN A 22 -10.67 15.75 -14.97
CA GLN A 22 -11.82 15.88 -14.06
C GLN A 22 -12.82 14.70 -14.20
N ASP A 23 -13.03 14.18 -15.40
CA ASP A 23 -13.87 13.01 -15.65
C ASP A 23 -13.22 11.73 -15.09
N LYS A 24 -11.90 11.61 -15.16
CA LYS A 24 -11.11 10.54 -14.53
C LYS A 24 -11.23 10.60 -13.00
N VAL A 25 -11.14 11.80 -12.40
CA VAL A 25 -11.34 11.99 -10.95
C VAL A 25 -12.76 11.61 -10.53
N LEU A 26 -13.77 12.02 -11.32
CA LEU A 26 -15.17 11.65 -11.07
C LEU A 26 -15.37 10.12 -11.10
N SER A 27 -14.77 9.43 -12.07
CA SER A 27 -14.83 7.98 -12.15
C SER A 27 -14.18 7.30 -10.95
N PHE A 28 -13.03 7.81 -10.51
CA PHE A 28 -12.34 7.34 -9.31
C PHE A 28 -13.19 7.53 -8.04
N ALA A 29 -13.75 8.73 -7.84
CA ALA A 29 -14.66 9.04 -6.73
C ALA A 29 -15.89 8.10 -6.73
N THR A 30 -16.46 7.85 -7.92
CA THR A 30 -17.61 6.94 -8.10
C THR A 30 -17.23 5.50 -7.72
N SER A 31 -16.02 5.05 -8.07
CA SER A 31 -15.56 3.70 -7.70
C SER A 31 -15.41 3.56 -6.18
N LEU A 32 -14.83 4.55 -5.50
CA LEU A 32 -14.72 4.55 -4.04
C LEU A 32 -16.10 4.53 -3.37
N GLN A 33 -17.04 5.32 -3.87
CA GLN A 33 -18.42 5.33 -3.36
C GLN A 33 -19.10 3.97 -3.58
N GLY A 34 -18.84 3.32 -4.72
CA GLY A 34 -19.31 1.97 -5.04
C GLY A 34 -18.72 0.88 -4.12
N ASP A 35 -17.53 1.09 -3.63
CA ASP A 35 -16.84 0.21 -2.66
C ASP A 35 -17.23 0.50 -1.19
N GLY A 36 -18.27 1.32 -0.96
CA GLY A 36 -18.82 1.58 0.38
C GLY A 36 -18.08 2.65 1.18
N ILE A 37 -17.29 3.49 0.52
CA ILE A 37 -16.60 4.63 1.13
C ILE A 37 -17.41 5.89 0.87
N GLU A 38 -17.80 6.60 1.94
CA GLU A 38 -18.47 7.92 1.79
C GLU A 38 -17.48 8.95 1.28
N VAL A 39 -17.72 9.49 0.09
CA VAL A 39 -16.80 10.42 -0.56
C VAL A 39 -17.33 11.84 -0.53
N LEU A 40 -16.61 12.75 0.13
CA LEU A 40 -16.83 14.20 -0.01
C LEU A 40 -16.12 14.68 -1.27
N PHE A 41 -16.91 15.09 -2.25
CA PHE A 41 -16.42 15.48 -3.56
C PHE A 41 -17.12 16.76 -4.04
N ASP A 42 -16.32 17.73 -4.44
CA ASP A 42 -16.78 19.08 -4.80
C ASP A 42 -17.90 19.07 -5.86
N LYS A 43 -17.78 18.25 -6.89
CA LYS A 43 -18.79 18.17 -7.96
C LYS A 43 -20.15 17.61 -7.52
N TRP A 44 -20.20 16.93 -6.37
CA TRP A 44 -21.45 16.44 -5.79
C TRP A 44 -22.02 17.37 -4.74
N ASP A 45 -21.13 18.02 -3.97
CA ASP A 45 -21.49 18.72 -2.75
C ASP A 45 -21.58 20.24 -2.94
N LEU A 46 -20.84 20.80 -3.92
CA LEU A 46 -20.84 22.23 -4.18
C LEU A 46 -21.81 22.63 -5.30
N LYS A 47 -22.39 23.82 -5.12
CA LYS A 47 -23.21 24.49 -6.12
C LYS A 47 -22.61 25.87 -6.39
N GLU A 48 -23.05 26.47 -7.48
CA GLU A 48 -22.65 27.83 -7.83
C GLU A 48 -22.93 28.80 -6.66
N GLY A 49 -21.91 29.61 -6.33
CA GLY A 49 -21.97 30.53 -5.20
C GLY A 49 -21.46 29.98 -3.87
N HIS A 50 -21.13 28.69 -3.77
CA HIS A 50 -20.48 28.16 -2.58
C HIS A 50 -18.99 28.52 -2.54
N ASP A 51 -18.47 28.78 -1.34
CA ASP A 51 -17.07 29.02 -1.09
C ASP A 51 -16.32 27.67 -1.06
N THR A 52 -15.47 27.45 -2.07
CA THR A 52 -14.71 26.21 -2.24
C THR A 52 -13.64 26.05 -1.17
N TYR A 53 -13.04 27.16 -0.71
CA TYR A 53 -12.01 27.13 0.33
C TYR A 53 -12.62 26.77 1.70
N ALA A 54 -13.72 27.40 2.06
CA ALA A 54 -14.44 27.11 3.30
C ALA A 54 -14.97 25.65 3.32
N TYR A 55 -15.39 25.13 2.15
CA TYR A 55 -15.79 23.72 2.02
C TYR A 55 -14.59 22.78 2.26
N MET A 56 -13.45 23.03 1.63
CA MET A 56 -12.23 22.25 1.81
C MET A 56 -11.77 22.27 3.27
N GLU A 57 -11.64 23.45 3.86
CA GLU A 57 -11.17 23.62 5.25
C GLU A 57 -12.09 22.86 6.23
N ARG A 58 -13.40 23.01 6.07
CA ARG A 58 -14.39 22.30 6.87
C ARG A 58 -14.27 20.77 6.70
N SER A 59 -14.13 20.27 5.46
CA SER A 59 -14.04 18.85 5.15
C SER A 59 -12.77 18.23 5.71
N VAL A 60 -11.66 18.94 5.63
CA VAL A 60 -10.37 18.46 6.18
C VAL A 60 -10.37 18.46 7.71
N ASN A 61 -11.03 19.43 8.36
CA ASN A 61 -11.11 19.53 9.82
C ASN A 61 -12.25 18.71 10.45
N ASP A 62 -13.16 18.16 9.65
CA ASP A 62 -14.25 17.33 10.14
C ASP A 62 -13.69 16.03 10.77
N ALA A 63 -14.05 15.79 12.04
CA ALA A 63 -13.63 14.61 12.78
C ALA A 63 -14.22 13.30 12.23
N SER A 64 -15.35 13.37 11.49
CA SER A 64 -15.93 12.22 10.83
C SER A 64 -15.19 11.80 9.58
N VAL A 65 -14.38 12.69 8.97
CA VAL A 65 -13.53 12.39 7.81
C VAL A 65 -12.32 11.61 8.27
N THR A 66 -12.28 10.33 7.92
CA THR A 66 -11.26 9.37 8.32
C THR A 66 -9.99 9.44 7.45
N GLY A 67 -10.12 9.96 6.21
CA GLY A 67 -9.01 10.10 5.29
C GLY A 67 -9.17 11.27 4.32
N VAL A 68 -8.06 11.84 3.91
CA VAL A 68 -7.98 12.88 2.87
C VAL A 68 -7.11 12.36 1.75
N ILE A 69 -7.72 12.07 0.61
CA ILE A 69 -7.03 11.59 -0.58
C ILE A 69 -6.52 12.81 -1.35
N ILE A 70 -5.21 12.90 -1.52
CA ILE A 70 -4.57 13.96 -2.30
C ILE A 70 -4.18 13.39 -3.65
N LEU A 71 -4.90 13.77 -4.71
CA LEU A 71 -4.59 13.34 -6.07
C LEU A 71 -3.45 14.20 -6.63
N LEU A 72 -2.30 13.56 -6.83
CA LEU A 72 -1.08 14.20 -7.27
C LEU A 72 -0.98 14.14 -8.80
N ASP A 73 -0.91 15.32 -9.41
CA ASP A 73 -0.61 15.57 -10.81
C ASP A 73 0.32 16.78 -10.94
N PRO A 74 0.91 17.04 -12.11
CA PRO A 74 1.83 18.18 -12.31
C PRO A 74 1.23 19.54 -11.96
N LEU A 75 -0.08 19.73 -12.22
CA LEU A 75 -0.78 20.98 -11.91
C LEU A 75 -0.98 21.15 -10.40
N TYR A 76 -1.29 20.05 -9.70
CA TYR A 76 -1.40 20.06 -8.23
C TYR A 76 -0.07 20.48 -7.59
N GLU A 77 1.04 19.86 -8.02
CA GLU A 77 2.37 20.22 -7.50
C GLU A 77 2.72 21.68 -7.74
N GLU A 78 2.49 22.17 -8.97
CA GLU A 78 2.76 23.57 -9.34
C GLU A 78 1.96 24.55 -8.46
N LYS A 79 0.64 24.35 -8.38
CA LYS A 79 -0.25 25.20 -7.60
C LYS A 79 0.05 25.15 -6.10
N ALA A 80 0.34 23.95 -5.58
CA ALA A 80 0.66 23.76 -4.17
C ALA A 80 1.99 24.44 -3.78
N ASN A 81 3.01 24.36 -4.63
CA ASN A 81 4.31 25.01 -4.39
C ASN A 81 4.25 26.53 -4.57
N ASN A 82 3.38 27.03 -5.44
CA ASN A 82 3.24 28.47 -5.71
C ASN A 82 2.31 29.20 -4.71
N ARG A 83 1.70 28.49 -3.78
CA ARG A 83 0.70 29.01 -2.85
C ARG A 83 1.25 29.93 -1.75
N ASP A 84 2.56 30.04 -1.60
CA ASP A 84 3.24 31.00 -0.70
C ASP A 84 2.91 32.47 -1.01
N GLY A 85 2.19 32.76 -2.10
CA GLY A 85 1.82 34.10 -2.55
C GLY A 85 0.34 34.49 -2.36
N GLY A 86 -0.51 33.68 -1.74
CA GLY A 86 -1.88 34.09 -1.34
C GLY A 86 -2.87 34.32 -2.47
N VAL A 87 -2.61 33.90 -3.71
CA VAL A 87 -3.48 34.14 -4.87
C VAL A 87 -3.81 32.83 -5.56
N GLY A 88 -5.11 32.50 -5.66
CA GLY A 88 -5.60 31.41 -6.52
C GLY A 88 -6.37 30.32 -5.79
N THR A 89 -7.61 30.64 -5.45
CA THR A 89 -8.55 29.78 -4.71
C THR A 89 -9.41 28.89 -5.59
N GLU A 90 -9.05 28.66 -6.84
CA GLU A 90 -9.88 27.91 -7.78
C GLU A 90 -9.67 26.39 -7.73
N THR A 91 -8.99 25.87 -6.71
CA THR A 91 -8.67 24.44 -6.62
C THR A 91 -8.69 23.98 -5.18
N GLN A 92 -9.16 22.79 -4.95
CA GLN A 92 -9.21 22.17 -3.61
C GLN A 92 -7.83 21.59 -3.20
N ILE A 93 -6.84 22.46 -3.17
CA ILE A 93 -5.46 22.09 -2.81
C ILE A 93 -5.22 22.38 -1.33
N ILE A 94 -4.75 21.37 -0.62
CA ILE A 94 -4.40 21.47 0.78
C ILE A 94 -3.15 22.32 0.93
N SER A 95 -3.22 23.36 1.74
CA SER A 95 -2.07 24.20 2.03
C SER A 95 -1.15 23.57 3.08
N PRO A 96 0.13 23.96 3.11
CA PRO A 96 1.06 23.52 4.15
C PRO A 96 0.56 23.82 5.56
N GLU A 97 -0.14 24.92 5.77
CA GLU A 97 -0.71 25.30 7.07
C GLU A 97 -1.77 24.31 7.54
N ILE A 98 -2.71 23.96 6.65
CA ILE A 98 -3.76 22.96 6.96
C ILE A 98 -3.12 21.59 7.20
N TYR A 99 -2.15 21.20 6.37
CA TYR A 99 -1.44 19.93 6.50
C TYR A 99 -0.70 19.82 7.85
N ASN A 100 0.00 20.88 8.27
CA ASN A 100 0.78 20.88 9.51
C ASN A 100 -0.08 20.90 10.79
N ASN A 101 -1.33 21.32 10.69
CA ASN A 101 -2.26 21.43 11.83
C ASN A 101 -3.03 20.13 12.09
N ILE A 102 -2.95 19.13 11.22
CA ILE A 102 -3.71 17.88 11.30
C ILE A 102 -2.78 16.69 11.38
N THR A 103 -3.23 15.62 12.05
CA THR A 103 -2.49 14.36 12.17
C THR A 103 -2.14 13.80 10.79
N GLN A 104 -0.87 13.57 10.52
CA GLN A 104 -0.35 13.14 9.21
C GLN A 104 -0.90 11.79 8.73
N GLU A 105 -1.40 10.94 9.62
CA GLU A 105 -2.05 9.68 9.26
C GLU A 105 -3.34 9.85 8.44
N LYS A 106 -3.93 11.05 8.46
CA LYS A 106 -5.17 11.37 7.74
C LYS A 106 -4.93 11.60 6.25
N PHE A 107 -3.72 12.00 5.84
CA PHE A 107 -3.43 12.38 4.47
C PHE A 107 -2.84 11.21 3.67
N LEU A 108 -3.48 10.91 2.53
CA LEU A 108 -3.13 9.80 1.65
C LEU A 108 -2.78 10.33 0.25
N PRO A 109 -1.48 10.54 -0.06
CA PRO A 109 -1.06 10.94 -1.39
C PRO A 109 -1.27 9.81 -2.40
N VAL A 110 -1.91 10.12 -3.52
CA VAL A 110 -2.18 9.20 -4.63
C VAL A 110 -1.67 9.82 -5.91
N VAL A 111 -0.69 9.21 -6.56
CA VAL A 111 -0.18 9.66 -7.86
C VAL A 111 -1.20 9.29 -8.92
N PHE A 112 -1.76 10.32 -9.57
CA PHE A 112 -2.85 10.18 -10.52
C PHE A 112 -2.40 10.48 -11.96
N GLU A 113 -1.40 11.35 -12.10
CA GLU A 113 -0.65 11.57 -13.34
C GLU A 113 0.83 11.84 -13.02
N ARG A 114 1.72 11.42 -13.92
CA ARG A 114 3.16 11.67 -13.80
C ARG A 114 3.59 12.86 -14.63
N LYS A 115 4.74 13.43 -14.30
CA LYS A 115 5.42 14.44 -15.13
C LYS A 115 5.87 13.81 -16.46
N LYS A 116 6.16 14.65 -17.45
CA LYS A 116 6.62 14.21 -18.76
C LYS A 116 7.92 13.40 -18.74
N ASP A 117 8.76 13.61 -17.73
CA ASP A 117 9.99 12.87 -17.47
C ASP A 117 9.77 11.57 -16.67
N GLY A 118 8.52 11.24 -16.33
CA GLY A 118 8.15 10.09 -15.52
C GLY A 118 8.25 10.33 -13.99
N ALA A 119 8.71 11.49 -13.54
CA ALA A 119 8.83 11.78 -12.12
C ALA A 119 7.44 11.92 -11.46
N VAL A 120 7.40 11.61 -10.16
CA VAL A 120 6.20 11.78 -9.32
C VAL A 120 6.03 13.27 -8.99
N PRO A 121 4.88 13.88 -9.34
CA PRO A 121 4.60 15.28 -9.01
C PRO A 121 4.18 15.38 -7.54
N LYS A 122 5.12 15.72 -6.67
CA LYS A 122 4.87 15.79 -5.23
C LYS A 122 5.25 17.16 -4.70
N PRO A 123 4.31 17.93 -4.13
CA PRO A 123 4.59 19.19 -3.47
C PRO A 123 5.66 19.05 -2.38
N SER A 124 6.39 20.13 -2.11
CA SER A 124 7.52 20.15 -1.17
C SER A 124 7.15 19.62 0.22
N TYR A 125 5.99 19.99 0.75
CA TYR A 125 5.50 19.56 2.07
C TYR A 125 5.06 18.09 2.14
N LEU A 126 4.89 17.39 1.00
CA LEU A 126 4.54 15.97 0.93
C LEU A 126 5.72 15.06 0.56
N GLN A 127 6.92 15.60 0.33
CA GLN A 127 8.07 14.84 -0.20
C GLN A 127 8.41 13.59 0.63
N GLY A 128 8.31 13.66 1.95
CA GLY A 128 8.63 12.56 2.86
C GLY A 128 7.56 11.48 2.99
N LEU A 129 6.36 11.65 2.42
CA LEU A 129 5.27 10.70 2.58
C LEU A 129 5.34 9.55 1.57
N LEU A 130 4.95 8.36 1.99
CA LEU A 130 4.63 7.27 1.09
C LEU A 130 3.37 7.62 0.27
N HIS A 131 3.25 7.07 -0.93
CA HIS A 131 2.11 7.33 -1.81
C HIS A 131 1.60 6.03 -2.44
N PHE A 132 0.39 6.08 -2.93
CA PHE A 132 -0.19 5.08 -3.84
C PHE A 132 0.06 5.55 -5.28
N ASP A 133 0.30 4.62 -6.19
CA ASP A 133 0.55 4.96 -7.60
C ASP A 133 -0.51 4.32 -8.51
N LEU A 134 -1.41 5.14 -9.01
CA LEU A 134 -2.49 4.73 -9.91
C LEU A 134 -2.20 5.08 -11.39
N THR A 135 -0.92 5.28 -11.74
CA THR A 135 -0.52 5.66 -13.11
C THR A 135 -0.06 4.47 -13.96
N ILE A 136 0.16 3.31 -13.36
CA ILE A 136 0.72 2.12 -14.02
C ILE A 136 -0.39 1.09 -14.19
N ASP A 137 -0.78 0.81 -15.42
CA ASP A 137 -1.89 -0.08 -15.76
C ASP A 137 -1.76 -1.48 -15.13
N ASP A 138 -0.56 -2.07 -15.19
CA ASP A 138 -0.30 -3.42 -14.65
C ASP A 138 -0.50 -3.50 -13.12
N THR A 139 -0.29 -2.41 -12.40
CA THR A 139 -0.39 -2.36 -10.94
C THR A 139 -1.60 -1.59 -10.43
N TYR A 140 -2.36 -0.94 -11.30
CA TYR A 140 -3.50 -0.10 -10.94
C TYR A 140 -4.46 -0.80 -9.96
N ASN A 141 -4.93 -1.99 -10.32
CA ASN A 141 -5.88 -2.74 -9.50
C ASN A 141 -5.33 -3.11 -8.11
N SER A 142 -4.05 -3.50 -8.04
CA SER A 142 -3.40 -3.84 -6.76
C SER A 142 -3.19 -2.62 -5.88
N GLU A 143 -2.79 -1.48 -6.45
CA GLU A 143 -2.62 -0.22 -5.73
C GLU A 143 -3.96 0.37 -5.29
N TYR A 144 -4.99 0.30 -6.13
CA TYR A 144 -6.35 0.69 -5.77
C TYR A 144 -6.89 -0.14 -4.60
N GLN A 145 -6.75 -1.48 -4.67
CA GLN A 145 -7.15 -2.36 -3.56
C GLN A 145 -6.36 -2.08 -2.28
N ARG A 146 -5.08 -1.73 -2.41
CA ARG A 146 -4.22 -1.33 -1.28
C ARG A 146 -4.73 -0.04 -0.65
N LEU A 147 -5.12 0.94 -1.45
CA LEU A 147 -5.73 2.19 -0.99
C LEU A 147 -7.05 1.91 -0.25
N VAL A 148 -7.96 1.15 -0.85
CA VAL A 148 -9.25 0.80 -0.23
C VAL A 148 -9.04 0.08 1.12
N LYS A 149 -8.15 -0.91 1.20
CA LYS A 149 -7.79 -1.58 2.48
C LYS A 149 -7.26 -0.59 3.52
N CYS A 150 -6.41 0.35 3.10
CA CYS A 150 -5.89 1.39 3.98
C CYS A 150 -7.02 2.26 4.55
N LEU A 151 -8.00 2.66 3.72
CA LEU A 151 -9.16 3.45 4.13
C LEU A 151 -10.05 2.71 5.14
N TYR A 152 -10.21 1.40 4.99
CA TYR A 152 -10.89 0.55 5.96
C TYR A 152 -10.06 0.23 7.21
N GLY A 153 -8.83 0.73 7.32
CA GLY A 153 -7.93 0.45 8.45
C GLY A 153 -7.40 -0.99 8.49
N VAL A 154 -7.44 -1.69 7.35
CA VAL A 154 -6.96 -3.08 7.25
C VAL A 154 -5.45 -3.10 7.04
N ASP A 155 -4.72 -3.70 7.98
CA ASP A 155 -3.28 -3.89 7.87
C ASP A 155 -2.94 -4.89 6.76
N ILE A 156 -2.23 -4.44 5.73
CA ILE A 156 -1.76 -5.27 4.62
C ILE A 156 -0.65 -6.22 5.09
N HIS A 157 0.22 -5.72 5.97
CA HIS A 157 1.32 -6.47 6.58
C HIS A 157 1.13 -6.56 8.07
N LYS A 158 0.62 -7.70 8.54
CA LYS A 158 0.44 -7.92 9.97
C LYS A 158 1.82 -8.08 10.65
N LYS A 159 2.13 -7.19 11.58
CA LYS A 159 3.34 -7.32 12.39
C LYS A 159 3.26 -8.62 13.20
N PRO A 160 4.26 -9.52 13.11
CA PRO A 160 4.28 -10.73 13.92
C PRO A 160 4.38 -10.39 15.42
N GLU A 161 3.96 -11.33 16.26
CA GLU A 161 4.13 -11.17 17.69
C GLU A 161 5.61 -11.08 18.08
N LEU A 162 5.88 -10.30 19.12
CA LEU A 162 7.24 -10.17 19.64
C LEU A 162 7.71 -11.52 20.18
N GLY A 163 8.80 -12.03 19.63
CA GLY A 163 9.47 -13.22 20.14
C GLY A 163 10.03 -13.00 21.55
N LYS A 164 10.32 -14.11 22.25
CA LYS A 164 11.02 -14.04 23.54
C LYS A 164 12.46 -13.56 23.33
N MET A 165 12.99 -12.84 24.31
CA MET A 165 14.39 -12.42 24.31
C MET A 165 15.32 -13.67 24.20
N PRO A 166 16.25 -13.67 23.25
CA PRO A 166 17.18 -14.77 23.12
C PRO A 166 18.04 -14.95 24.40
N LEU A 167 18.28 -16.19 24.81
CA LEU A 167 19.05 -16.50 26.02
C LEU A 167 20.47 -15.92 26.02
N TRP A 168 21.07 -15.79 24.83
CA TRP A 168 22.43 -15.24 24.67
C TRP A 168 22.52 -13.75 25.02
N VAL A 169 21.42 -13.01 25.06
CA VAL A 169 21.40 -11.57 25.45
C VAL A 169 21.67 -11.40 26.96
N THR A 170 21.32 -12.39 27.76
CA THR A 170 21.45 -12.33 29.23
C THR A 170 22.70 -13.01 29.76
N THR A 171 23.49 -13.66 28.88
CA THR A 171 24.67 -14.44 29.29
C THR A 171 25.93 -13.60 29.14
N GLU A 172 26.55 -13.23 30.24
CA GLU A 172 27.78 -12.41 30.32
C GLU A 172 29.09 -13.18 29.99
N SER A 173 29.05 -14.46 29.61
CA SER A 173 30.26 -15.25 29.39
C SER A 173 30.47 -15.66 27.92
N VAL A 174 31.68 -15.44 27.42
CA VAL A 174 32.13 -15.82 26.06
C VAL A 174 31.99 -17.34 25.83
N ILE A 175 32.15 -18.15 26.89
CA ILE A 175 32.08 -19.63 26.82
C ILE A 175 30.63 -20.12 26.58
N GLU A 176 29.63 -19.42 27.09
CA GLU A 176 28.21 -19.72 26.83
C GLU A 176 27.80 -19.29 25.43
N SER A 177 28.38 -18.21 24.92
CA SER A 177 28.13 -17.73 23.54
C SER A 177 28.59 -18.76 22.49
N GLU A 178 29.72 -19.44 22.71
CA GLU A 178 30.19 -20.50 21.80
C GLU A 178 29.30 -21.76 21.84
N LYS A 179 28.76 -22.12 23.03
CA LYS A 179 27.80 -23.22 23.16
C LYS A 179 26.47 -22.90 22.46
N ILE A 180 25.99 -21.66 22.59
CA ILE A 180 24.77 -21.20 21.95
C ILE A 180 24.93 -21.16 20.42
N LEU A 181 26.06 -20.69 19.90
CA LEU A 181 26.38 -20.75 18.47
C LEU A 181 26.37 -22.19 17.95
N LYS A 182 27.00 -23.11 18.65
CA LYS A 182 26.96 -24.55 18.28
C LYS A 182 25.57 -25.16 18.31
N LEU A 183 24.71 -24.71 19.26
CA LEU A 183 23.29 -25.15 19.30
C LEU A 183 22.46 -24.53 18.18
N GLN A 184 22.79 -23.31 17.73
CA GLN A 184 22.15 -22.69 16.57
C GLN A 184 22.55 -23.44 15.28
N ASP A 185 23.82 -23.74 15.09
CA ASP A 185 24.32 -24.52 13.95
C ASP A 185 23.63 -25.89 13.90
N LEU A 186 23.54 -26.61 15.03
CA LEU A 186 22.83 -27.89 15.12
C LEU A 186 21.34 -27.77 14.79
N ARG A 187 20.69 -26.67 15.22
CA ARG A 187 19.28 -26.41 14.89
C ARG A 187 19.12 -26.15 13.41
N ASP A 188 20.01 -25.38 12.81
CA ASP A 188 19.95 -25.05 11.39
C ASP A 188 20.25 -26.27 10.50
N GLU A 189 21.19 -27.13 10.91
CA GLU A 189 21.41 -28.45 10.28
C GLU A 189 20.17 -29.36 10.41
N THR A 190 19.55 -29.42 11.59
CA THR A 190 18.32 -30.20 11.82
C THR A 190 17.16 -29.68 10.98
N ASN A 191 17.00 -28.35 10.86
CA ASN A 191 15.98 -27.75 10.00
C ASN A 191 16.26 -28.04 8.52
N ALA A 192 17.50 -28.02 8.09
CA ALA A 192 17.88 -28.38 6.72
C ALA A 192 17.56 -29.83 6.40
N ILE A 193 17.80 -30.77 7.36
CA ILE A 193 17.44 -32.17 7.23
C ILE A 193 15.92 -32.34 7.13
N ILE A 194 15.15 -31.70 8.02
CA ILE A 194 13.67 -31.73 8.00
C ILE A 194 13.12 -31.18 6.68
N GLN A 195 13.69 -30.13 6.14
CA GLN A 195 13.29 -29.58 4.83
C GLN A 195 13.60 -30.55 3.70
N LYS A 196 14.74 -31.23 3.75
CA LYS A 196 15.12 -32.26 2.79
C LYS A 196 14.15 -33.45 2.84
N ASP A 197 13.81 -33.91 4.02
CA ASP A 197 12.87 -35.03 4.20
C ASP A 197 11.47 -34.68 3.67
N LYS A 198 10.98 -33.47 3.97
CA LYS A 198 9.70 -32.97 3.41
C LYS A 198 9.73 -32.85 1.90
N PHE A 199 10.86 -32.42 1.33
CA PHE A 199 11.03 -32.36 -0.12
C PHE A 199 11.01 -33.76 -0.75
N LEU A 200 11.65 -34.74 -0.12
CA LEU A 200 11.64 -36.13 -0.58
C LEU A 200 10.23 -36.74 -0.49
N GLU A 201 9.50 -36.47 0.61
CA GLU A 201 8.10 -36.88 0.76
C GLU A 201 7.20 -36.29 -0.33
N PHE A 202 7.39 -35.01 -0.63
CA PHE A 202 6.68 -34.33 -1.72
C PHE A 202 7.01 -34.96 -3.09
N LEU A 203 8.26 -35.33 -3.37
CA LEU A 203 8.65 -36.01 -4.59
C LEU A 203 8.01 -37.39 -4.72
N GLU A 204 7.91 -38.15 -3.64
CA GLU A 204 7.23 -39.47 -3.62
C GLU A 204 5.72 -39.35 -3.86
N LEU A 205 5.06 -38.31 -3.28
CA LEU A 205 3.64 -38.01 -3.53
C LEU A 205 3.41 -37.59 -5.00
N LEU A 206 4.29 -36.81 -5.57
CA LEU A 206 4.25 -36.43 -7.00
C LEU A 206 4.39 -37.66 -7.89
N LYS A 207 5.37 -38.52 -7.61
CA LYS A 207 5.57 -39.79 -8.33
C LYS A 207 4.33 -40.67 -8.31
N LYS A 208 3.73 -40.85 -7.13
CA LYS A 208 2.49 -41.62 -6.97
C LYS A 208 1.35 -41.04 -7.82
N ARG A 209 1.19 -39.71 -7.82
CA ARG A 209 0.15 -39.04 -8.60
C ARG A 209 0.38 -39.10 -10.11
N ILE A 210 1.64 -39.08 -10.56
CA ILE A 210 2.00 -39.22 -11.97
C ILE A 210 1.68 -40.65 -12.46
N ILE A 211 1.93 -41.66 -11.62
CA ILE A 211 1.66 -43.09 -11.97
C ILE A 211 0.15 -43.36 -11.99
N GLU A 212 -0.63 -42.69 -11.14
CA GLU A 212 -2.10 -42.89 -11.04
C GLU A 212 -2.89 -42.20 -12.17
N HIS A 213 -2.27 -41.23 -12.91
CA HIS A 213 -2.89 -40.52 -14.04
C HIS A 213 -2.19 -40.88 -15.35
N ASP A 214 -2.84 -41.67 -16.17
CA ASP A 214 -2.36 -42.19 -17.48
C ASP A 214 -2.12 -41.10 -18.56
N ASP A 215 -2.45 -39.82 -18.27
CA ASP A 215 -2.35 -38.66 -19.18
C ASP A 215 -1.13 -37.77 -18.96
N PHE A 216 -0.15 -38.19 -18.17
CA PHE A 216 1.03 -37.36 -17.90
C PHE A 216 2.14 -37.55 -18.93
N ASP A 217 2.59 -36.46 -19.51
CA ASP A 217 3.63 -36.31 -20.53
C ASP A 217 4.97 -36.96 -20.08
N LYS A 218 5.57 -37.79 -20.95
CA LYS A 218 6.88 -38.44 -20.73
C LYS A 218 8.00 -37.48 -20.34
N ASP A 219 7.90 -36.21 -20.77
CA ASP A 219 8.87 -35.14 -20.46
C ASP A 219 8.92 -34.79 -18.96
N ILE A 220 7.80 -34.91 -18.24
CA ILE A 220 7.73 -34.69 -16.79
C ILE A 220 8.40 -35.84 -16.03
N LEU A 221 8.24 -37.06 -16.51
CA LEU A 221 8.88 -38.22 -15.90
C LEU A 221 10.40 -38.21 -16.07
N GLU A 222 10.90 -37.72 -17.21
CA GLU A 222 12.33 -37.58 -17.48
C GLU A 222 12.97 -36.50 -16.63
N LYS A 223 12.29 -35.36 -16.44
CA LYS A 223 12.69 -34.29 -15.53
C LYS A 223 12.69 -34.72 -14.07
N TYR A 224 11.72 -35.56 -13.66
CA TYR A 224 11.69 -36.15 -12.32
C TYR A 224 12.87 -37.11 -12.08
N THR A 225 13.18 -37.99 -13.03
CA THR A 225 14.31 -38.94 -12.93
C THR A 225 15.64 -38.20 -12.86
N LYS A 226 15.80 -37.11 -13.61
CA LYS A 226 16.97 -36.22 -13.53
C LYS A 226 17.13 -35.57 -12.16
N LEU A 227 16.04 -35.13 -11.52
CA LEU A 227 16.09 -34.56 -10.17
C LEU A 227 16.54 -35.56 -9.09
N GLN A 228 16.23 -36.84 -9.26
CA GLN A 228 16.71 -37.90 -8.35
C GLN A 228 18.20 -38.23 -8.49
N SER A 229 18.82 -37.97 -9.66
CA SER A 229 20.24 -38.24 -9.90
C SER A 229 21.20 -37.19 -9.28
N TYR A 230 20.68 -36.12 -8.72
CA TYR A 230 21.44 -35.11 -7.94
C TYR A 230 21.49 -35.41 -6.43
N ARG A 231 21.38 -36.69 -6.07
CA ARG A 231 21.62 -37.20 -4.69
C ARG A 231 23.09 -37.37 -4.37
#